data_3d2e6931211002679a475d75d62c052f
#
_entry.id   3d2e6931211002679a475d75d62c052f
#
_cell.length_a   1.000
_cell.length_b   1.000
_cell.length_c   1.000
_cell.angle_alpha   90.00
_cell.angle_beta   90.00
_cell.angle_gamma   90.00
#
_symmetry.space_group_name_H-M   'P 1'
#
loop_
_entity.id
_entity.type
_entity.pdbx_description
1 polymer ?
#
loop_
_entity_poly.entity_id
_entity_poly.type
_entity_poly.pdbx_seq_one_letter_code
_entity_poly.pdbx_strand_id
1 'polypeptide(L)'
;MKRISILLMIVLLSFSAHPAQAESQDEMRIYSILTDRFMNGDENNNKDIHNDEDNNLPYGGDFKGIINKVDYIKKMGFNTIHVSPVFDHEKNDYLGYKINNYNQISKTFGGEKDFKQLVYLAHKNDMKVIVDMPVTATDAFIAAKDTKMNAIEKSYYKDTPIIDLTNEANIKRYKQLMTDFVNKTKVDGLSMYVLQDNIDISKVFPENVTKLAITNSDVKVTGYDYIQTGKTSEQIAQSFKNVDQNIPEAYNKKELLAADNFFTPRFTSYAVAENMFPGTRIKQLMGYLFVQKQPVSMTYGTEIAMNGEKLPDTHQLLDFRTDKEVVEYLEQTSEVYHKYKEMFDGTSKVIYNEKGEQLIYFDTDKVDFIYNINDTSKSTNVKLTDKDIPGDKMLSGLLIGDRIHVKDGKFNLITNREETELYALIPPRGLNLGYVIASLLTIVLFTAFIIGAARNRKKHLR
;
A
#
# COMPACT_ATOMS: atom_id res chain seq x y z
N MET A 1 49.16 36.98 15.02
CA MET A 1 47.95 36.36 15.59
C MET A 1 46.63 36.86 14.98
N LYS A 2 46.51 38.06 14.38
CA LYS A 2 45.25 38.58 13.79
C LYS A 2 44.88 38.01 12.40
N ARG A 3 45.79 37.35 11.68
CA ARG A 3 45.49 36.78 10.34
C ARG A 3 44.99 35.31 10.39
N ILE A 4 45.16 34.58 11.49
CA ILE A 4 44.71 33.21 11.66
C ILE A 4 43.23 33.18 12.10
N SER A 5 42.76 34.18 12.85
CA SER A 5 41.36 34.27 13.29
C SER A 5 40.37 34.57 12.16
N ILE A 6 40.81 35.24 11.08
CA ILE A 6 39.94 35.54 9.93
C ILE A 6 39.75 34.29 9.04
N LEU A 7 40.77 33.43 8.93
CA LEU A 7 40.67 32.20 8.14
C LEU A 7 39.75 31.15 8.83
N LEU A 8 39.71 31.11 10.16
CA LEU A 8 38.85 30.24 10.93
C LEU A 8 37.35 30.66 10.87
N MET A 9 37.12 31.99 10.72
CA MET A 9 35.74 32.53 10.62
C MET A 9 35.10 32.34 9.22
N ILE A 10 35.94 32.22 8.17
CA ILE A 10 35.44 31.93 6.79
C ILE A 10 35.12 30.46 6.61
N VAL A 11 35.79 29.55 7.36
CA VAL A 11 35.49 28.09 7.31
C VAL A 11 34.20 27.75 8.08
N LEU A 12 33.76 28.57 9.04
CA LEU A 12 32.52 28.37 9.79
C LEU A 12 31.25 28.93 9.09
N LEU A 13 31.40 29.73 8.02
CA LEU A 13 30.29 30.29 7.27
C LEU A 13 29.97 29.52 5.97
N SER A 14 30.73 28.47 5.64
CA SER A 14 30.45 27.56 4.53
C SER A 14 29.65 26.32 4.91
N PHE A 15 29.02 26.30 6.09
CA PHE A 15 27.95 25.36 6.35
C PHE A 15 26.70 25.84 5.59
N SER A 16 26.73 25.55 4.32
CA SER A 16 25.69 25.36 3.34
C SER A 16 24.28 25.31 3.94
N ALA A 17 23.48 26.29 3.55
CA ALA A 17 22.08 26.01 3.31
C ALA A 17 22.04 24.87 2.26
N HIS A 18 21.88 23.66 2.69
CA HIS A 18 21.33 22.61 1.84
C HIS A 18 19.98 23.18 1.41
N PRO A 19 19.69 23.29 0.11
CA PRO A 19 18.31 23.51 -0.29
C PRO A 19 17.52 22.41 0.41
N ALA A 20 16.46 22.79 1.12
CA ALA A 20 15.49 21.83 1.61
C ALA A 20 15.14 20.98 0.38
N GLN A 21 15.65 19.76 0.33
CA GLN A 21 15.28 18.79 -0.65
C GLN A 21 13.78 18.66 -0.41
N ALA A 22 12.96 19.03 -1.39
CA ALA A 22 11.54 18.80 -1.33
C ALA A 22 11.43 17.32 -0.93
N GLU A 23 10.87 17.06 0.26
CA GLU A 23 10.57 15.70 0.66
C GLU A 23 9.78 15.10 -0.49
N SER A 24 10.33 14.07 -1.13
CA SER A 24 9.57 13.26 -2.06
C SER A 24 8.32 12.88 -1.28
N GLN A 25 7.15 13.25 -1.77
CA GLN A 25 5.91 12.80 -1.15
C GLN A 25 5.94 11.29 -1.25
N ASP A 26 6.34 10.62 -0.15
CA ASP A 26 6.27 9.17 -0.07
C ASP A 26 4.84 8.78 -0.43
N GLU A 27 4.69 7.99 -1.47
CA GLU A 27 3.39 7.53 -1.91
C GLU A 27 2.69 6.84 -0.77
N MET A 28 1.46 7.25 -0.50
CA MET A 28 0.69 6.74 0.62
C MET A 28 0.21 5.32 0.30
N ARG A 29 0.76 4.33 0.99
CA ARG A 29 0.38 2.93 0.93
C ARG A 29 -0.28 2.52 2.23
N ILE A 30 -1.58 2.33 2.17
CA ILE A 30 -2.46 2.16 3.33
C ILE A 30 -2.78 0.69 3.55
N TYR A 31 -2.59 0.21 4.77
CA TYR A 31 -3.13 -1.06 5.22
C TYR A 31 -4.33 -0.80 6.14
N SER A 32 -5.53 -1.19 5.66
CA SER A 32 -6.80 -0.92 6.34
C SER A 32 -7.18 -2.06 7.28
N ILE A 33 -7.32 -1.75 8.56
CA ILE A 33 -7.51 -2.70 9.66
C ILE A 33 -8.89 -2.55 10.29
N LEU A 34 -9.65 -3.63 10.34
CA LEU A 34 -10.80 -3.75 11.22
C LEU A 34 -10.29 -4.25 12.57
N THR A 35 -10.26 -3.36 13.56
CA THR A 35 -9.56 -3.57 14.84
C THR A 35 -9.96 -4.88 15.52
N ASP A 36 -11.26 -5.16 15.65
CA ASP A 36 -11.78 -6.36 16.28
C ASP A 36 -11.32 -7.66 15.62
N ARG A 37 -11.10 -7.65 14.30
CA ARG A 37 -10.83 -8.82 13.45
C ARG A 37 -9.35 -9.04 13.17
N PHE A 38 -8.48 -8.15 13.63
CA PHE A 38 -7.09 -8.20 13.27
C PHE A 38 -6.28 -9.14 14.19
N MET A 39 -6.20 -8.81 15.47
CA MET A 39 -5.48 -9.61 16.46
C MET A 39 -5.85 -9.19 17.88
N ASN A 40 -6.15 -10.16 18.74
CA ASN A 40 -6.25 -9.93 20.18
C ASN A 40 -4.83 -9.90 20.78
N GLY A 41 -4.42 -8.77 21.32
CA GLY A 41 -3.11 -8.56 21.95
C GLY A 41 -3.18 -8.51 23.49
N ASP A 42 -4.39 -8.34 24.06
CA ASP A 42 -4.62 -8.29 25.51
C ASP A 42 -5.99 -8.89 25.89
N GLU A 43 -5.99 -10.13 26.32
CA GLU A 43 -7.22 -10.83 26.74
C GLU A 43 -7.92 -10.18 27.96
N ASN A 44 -7.29 -9.23 28.67
CA ASN A 44 -7.89 -8.59 29.83
C ASN A 44 -8.91 -7.51 29.46
N ASN A 45 -8.85 -6.93 28.27
CA ASN A 45 -9.76 -5.86 27.82
C ASN A 45 -11.08 -6.38 27.23
N ASN A 46 -11.20 -7.69 27.05
CA ASN A 46 -12.33 -8.33 26.36
C ASN A 46 -12.95 -9.53 27.15
N LYS A 47 -12.80 -9.53 28.47
CA LYS A 47 -13.34 -10.60 29.35
C LYS A 47 -14.85 -10.83 29.21
N ASP A 48 -15.57 -9.79 28.79
CA ASP A 48 -17.03 -9.85 28.58
C ASP A 48 -17.42 -10.19 27.15
N ILE A 49 -16.43 -10.42 26.27
CA ILE A 49 -16.64 -10.86 24.90
C ILE A 49 -16.66 -12.40 24.91
N HIS A 50 -17.84 -12.97 24.67
CA HIS A 50 -18.03 -14.39 24.49
C HIS A 50 -18.36 -14.63 23.03
N ASN A 51 -17.38 -15.18 22.29
CA ASN A 51 -17.58 -15.56 20.90
C ASN A 51 -17.55 -17.09 20.81
N ASP A 52 -18.70 -17.67 20.53
CA ASP A 52 -18.89 -19.12 20.29
C ASP A 52 -18.74 -19.44 18.78
N GLU A 53 -17.73 -18.85 18.12
CA GLU A 53 -17.49 -18.97 16.67
C GLU A 53 -18.58 -18.31 15.79
N ASP A 54 -19.38 -17.41 16.36
CA ASP A 54 -20.34 -16.61 15.60
C ASP A 54 -19.65 -15.37 15.00
N ASN A 55 -19.45 -15.35 13.70
CA ASN A 55 -18.86 -14.24 12.98
C ASN A 55 -19.64 -12.91 13.08
N ASN A 56 -20.86 -12.89 13.59
CA ASN A 56 -21.60 -11.67 13.88
C ASN A 56 -21.19 -11.00 15.21
N LEU A 57 -20.45 -11.70 16.06
CA LEU A 57 -20.02 -11.21 17.38
C LEU A 57 -18.55 -10.76 17.35
N PRO A 58 -18.14 -9.86 18.26
CA PRO A 58 -16.74 -9.46 18.39
C PRO A 58 -15.81 -10.63 18.69
N TYR A 59 -14.58 -10.57 18.17
CA TYR A 59 -13.49 -11.51 18.45
C TYR A 59 -12.46 -10.97 19.44
N GLY A 60 -12.54 -9.68 19.78
CA GLY A 60 -11.68 -9.06 20.78
C GLY A 60 -10.33 -8.61 20.28
N GLY A 61 -10.16 -8.39 18.97
CA GLY A 61 -8.99 -7.72 18.45
C GLY A 61 -8.86 -6.30 19.04
N ASP A 62 -7.63 -5.82 19.22
CA ASP A 62 -7.33 -4.61 19.96
C ASP A 62 -6.09 -3.85 19.45
N PHE A 63 -5.81 -2.67 20.04
CA PHE A 63 -4.66 -1.85 19.66
C PHE A 63 -3.32 -2.51 19.98
N LYS A 64 -3.22 -3.36 21.01
CA LYS A 64 -2.02 -4.13 21.30
C LYS A 64 -1.75 -5.18 20.23
N GLY A 65 -2.80 -5.80 19.69
CA GLY A 65 -2.70 -6.70 18.56
C GLY A 65 -2.11 -5.98 17.33
N ILE A 66 -2.58 -4.76 17.03
CA ILE A 66 -2.03 -3.95 15.94
C ILE A 66 -0.57 -3.56 16.24
N ILE A 67 -0.26 -3.11 17.46
CA ILE A 67 1.11 -2.78 17.90
C ILE A 67 2.07 -3.96 17.65
N ASN A 68 1.67 -5.16 18.00
CA ASN A 68 2.50 -6.36 17.82
C ASN A 68 2.76 -6.70 16.34
N LYS A 69 2.06 -6.06 15.40
CA LYS A 69 2.14 -6.33 13.95
C LYS A 69 2.57 -5.13 13.11
N VAL A 70 2.99 -4.03 13.71
CA VAL A 70 3.48 -2.83 12.97
C VAL A 70 4.63 -3.22 12.02
N ASP A 71 5.59 -4.01 12.47
CA ASP A 71 6.71 -4.47 11.63
C ASP A 71 6.25 -5.37 10.47
N TYR A 72 5.24 -6.22 10.69
CA TYR A 72 4.63 -7.05 9.66
C TYR A 72 4.00 -6.20 8.56
N ILE A 73 3.23 -5.19 8.93
CA ILE A 73 2.58 -4.25 8.01
C ILE A 73 3.64 -3.46 7.22
N LYS A 74 4.66 -2.95 7.91
CA LYS A 74 5.76 -2.19 7.29
C LYS A 74 6.55 -3.02 6.28
N LYS A 75 6.87 -4.27 6.59
CA LYS A 75 7.60 -5.18 5.69
C LYS A 75 6.87 -5.46 4.39
N MET A 76 5.55 -5.57 4.43
CA MET A 76 4.73 -5.68 3.22
C MET A 76 4.72 -4.40 2.36
N GLY A 77 5.37 -3.30 2.80
CA GLY A 77 5.50 -2.06 2.04
C GLY A 77 4.48 -0.99 2.34
N PHE A 78 3.67 -1.16 3.38
CA PHE A 78 2.74 -0.14 3.81
C PHE A 78 3.41 0.86 4.75
N ASN A 79 3.13 2.14 4.55
CA ASN A 79 3.63 3.25 5.35
C ASN A 79 2.52 3.99 6.12
N THR A 80 1.30 3.52 6.00
CA THR A 80 0.13 4.12 6.66
C THR A 80 -0.79 3.01 7.18
N ILE A 81 -1.11 3.09 8.47
CA ILE A 81 -2.10 2.22 9.13
C ILE A 81 -3.42 2.98 9.16
N HIS A 82 -4.45 2.40 8.55
CA HIS A 82 -5.81 2.91 8.62
C HIS A 82 -6.62 1.97 9.52
N VAL A 83 -7.22 2.50 10.57
CA VAL A 83 -8.00 1.72 11.55
C VAL A 83 -9.48 2.06 11.51
N SER A 84 -10.32 1.05 11.66
CA SER A 84 -11.76 1.21 11.89
C SER A 84 -12.03 2.15 13.08
N PRO A 85 -13.28 2.62 13.30
CA PRO A 85 -13.56 3.55 14.40
C PRO A 85 -13.06 3.06 15.75
N VAL A 86 -12.50 3.98 16.52
CA VAL A 86 -11.84 3.69 17.81
C VAL A 86 -12.67 4.11 19.04
N PHE A 87 -13.86 4.68 18.83
CA PHE A 87 -14.70 5.23 19.89
C PHE A 87 -15.50 4.16 20.61
N ASP A 88 -16.06 4.54 21.77
CA ASP A 88 -17.01 3.68 22.50
C ASP A 88 -18.26 3.43 21.67
N HIS A 89 -18.58 2.17 21.43
CA HIS A 89 -19.59 1.69 20.49
C HIS A 89 -20.46 0.59 21.11
N GLU A 90 -21.52 0.19 20.43
CA GLU A 90 -22.40 -0.89 20.88
C GLU A 90 -21.60 -2.18 21.14
N LYS A 91 -21.92 -2.89 22.23
CA LYS A 91 -21.16 -4.04 22.73
C LYS A 91 -20.96 -5.14 21.67
N ASN A 92 -21.97 -5.39 20.84
CA ASN A 92 -21.95 -6.45 19.83
C ASN A 92 -21.60 -5.95 18.43
N ASP A 93 -21.19 -4.69 18.29
CA ASP A 93 -20.78 -4.10 17.01
C ASP A 93 -19.28 -4.28 16.79
N TYR A 94 -18.91 -5.37 16.14
CA TYR A 94 -17.51 -5.66 15.84
C TYR A 94 -16.88 -4.71 14.79
N LEU A 95 -17.70 -4.02 13.97
CA LEU A 95 -17.20 -3.00 13.05
C LEU A 95 -16.85 -1.69 13.74
N GLY A 96 -17.52 -1.38 14.85
CA GLY A 96 -17.24 -0.20 15.65
C GLY A 96 -17.83 1.11 15.13
N TYR A 97 -18.78 1.10 14.18
CA TYR A 97 -19.38 2.31 13.63
C TYR A 97 -20.66 2.74 14.36
N LYS A 98 -21.27 1.88 15.20
CA LYS A 98 -22.46 2.21 15.99
C LYS A 98 -22.05 2.80 17.32
N ILE A 99 -21.85 4.11 17.34
CA ILE A 99 -21.23 4.84 18.45
C ILE A 99 -22.20 5.12 19.59
N ASN A 100 -21.75 4.83 20.82
CA ASN A 100 -22.38 5.29 22.07
C ASN A 100 -21.80 6.65 22.50
N ASN A 101 -20.48 6.82 22.43
CA ASN A 101 -19.82 8.01 22.95
C ASN A 101 -18.56 8.40 22.15
N TYR A 102 -18.64 9.51 21.44
CA TYR A 102 -17.52 10.09 20.68
C TYR A 102 -16.37 10.66 21.53
N ASN A 103 -16.60 10.92 22.82
CA ASN A 103 -15.59 11.47 23.72
C ASN A 103 -14.71 10.40 24.37
N GLN A 104 -15.03 9.14 24.19
CA GLN A 104 -14.33 8.01 24.82
C GLN A 104 -13.79 7.06 23.77
N ILE A 105 -12.50 6.71 23.89
CA ILE A 105 -11.90 5.62 23.10
C ILE A 105 -12.31 4.29 23.74
N SER A 106 -12.69 3.32 22.91
CA SER A 106 -13.23 2.03 23.34
C SER A 106 -12.28 1.29 24.27
N LYS A 107 -12.81 0.90 25.43
CA LYS A 107 -12.07 0.11 26.43
C LYS A 107 -11.83 -1.33 25.94
N THR A 108 -12.72 -1.86 25.12
CA THR A 108 -12.57 -3.20 24.52
C THR A 108 -11.40 -3.27 23.55
N PHE A 109 -11.00 -2.14 22.97
CA PHE A 109 -9.81 -2.02 22.14
C PHE A 109 -8.53 -1.63 22.92
N GLY A 110 -8.61 -1.49 24.27
CA GLY A 110 -7.49 -1.10 25.14
C GLY A 110 -7.51 0.35 25.59
N GLY A 111 -8.51 1.15 25.16
CA GLY A 111 -8.71 2.53 25.57
C GLY A 111 -7.69 3.51 25.02
N GLU A 112 -7.74 4.73 25.56
CA GLU A 112 -6.93 5.86 25.08
C GLU A 112 -5.41 5.63 25.20
N LYS A 113 -4.97 4.97 26.26
CA LYS A 113 -3.54 4.72 26.51
C LYS A 113 -2.94 3.86 25.41
N ASP A 114 -3.58 2.75 25.10
CA ASP A 114 -3.05 1.80 24.12
C ASP A 114 -3.20 2.35 22.69
N PHE A 115 -4.26 3.13 22.42
CA PHE A 115 -4.37 3.83 21.15
C PHE A 115 -3.26 4.88 20.93
N LYS A 116 -2.95 5.70 21.93
CA LYS A 116 -1.82 6.63 21.87
C LYS A 116 -0.48 5.92 21.72
N GLN A 117 -0.33 4.75 22.32
CA GLN A 117 0.86 3.91 22.16
C GLN A 117 0.99 3.38 20.73
N LEU A 118 -0.13 2.98 20.09
CA LEU A 118 -0.15 2.60 18.69
C LEU A 118 0.32 3.75 17.79
N VAL A 119 -0.25 4.94 17.95
CA VAL A 119 0.15 6.13 17.15
C VAL A 119 1.62 6.45 17.36
N TYR A 120 2.10 6.46 18.61
CA TYR A 120 3.52 6.71 18.92
C TYR A 120 4.46 5.69 18.25
N LEU A 121 4.12 4.39 18.30
CA LEU A 121 4.95 3.34 17.71
C LEU A 121 4.89 3.36 16.17
N ALA A 122 3.75 3.69 15.58
CA ALA A 122 3.65 3.91 14.15
C ALA A 122 4.58 5.05 13.72
N HIS A 123 4.52 6.21 14.36
CA HIS A 123 5.42 7.34 14.08
C HIS A 123 6.90 6.99 14.27
N LYS A 124 7.24 6.23 15.32
CA LYS A 124 8.62 5.75 15.55
C LYS A 124 9.13 4.84 14.41
N ASN A 125 8.23 4.24 13.67
CA ASN A 125 8.51 3.40 12.50
C ASN A 125 8.31 4.13 11.17
N ASP A 126 8.24 5.47 11.17
CA ASP A 126 7.98 6.32 9.99
C ASP A 126 6.66 5.97 9.28
N MET A 127 5.67 5.51 10.04
CA MET A 127 4.33 5.19 9.55
C MET A 127 3.30 6.20 10.04
N LYS A 128 2.31 6.50 9.21
CA LYS A 128 1.17 7.36 9.53
C LYS A 128 0.00 6.54 10.08
N VAL A 129 -0.87 7.21 10.83
CA VAL A 129 -2.12 6.61 11.34
C VAL A 129 -3.31 7.43 10.88
N ILE A 130 -4.25 6.77 10.20
CA ILE A 130 -5.53 7.32 9.77
C ILE A 130 -6.64 6.57 10.51
N VAL A 131 -7.68 7.27 10.93
CA VAL A 131 -8.81 6.67 11.66
C VAL A 131 -10.12 6.93 10.95
N ASP A 132 -10.96 5.91 10.84
CA ASP A 132 -12.32 6.06 10.35
C ASP A 132 -13.18 6.83 11.35
N MET A 133 -13.83 7.85 10.83
CA MET A 133 -14.74 8.68 11.59
C MET A 133 -16.18 8.25 11.31
N PRO A 134 -16.85 7.60 12.30
CA PRO A 134 -18.21 7.13 12.14
C PRO A 134 -19.19 8.30 12.08
N VAL A 135 -20.31 8.08 11.43
CA VAL A 135 -21.37 9.09 11.23
C VAL A 135 -22.68 8.71 11.91
N THR A 136 -22.64 7.83 12.90
CA THR A 136 -23.82 7.45 13.72
C THR A 136 -24.27 8.61 14.59
N ALA A 137 -25.55 8.97 14.49
CA ALA A 137 -26.13 10.02 15.30
C ALA A 137 -26.46 9.51 16.71
N THR A 138 -25.84 10.12 17.71
CA THR A 138 -26.25 10.01 19.10
C THR A 138 -27.26 11.14 19.42
N ASP A 139 -27.83 11.18 20.64
CA ASP A 139 -28.78 12.23 21.09
C ASP A 139 -28.24 13.64 20.88
N ALA A 140 -26.93 13.79 20.73
CA ALA A 140 -26.27 15.08 20.52
C ALA A 140 -26.41 15.63 19.10
N PHE A 141 -26.89 14.82 18.14
CA PHE A 141 -26.94 15.16 16.73
C PHE A 141 -28.34 15.03 16.15
N ILE A 142 -28.64 15.87 15.16
CA ILE A 142 -29.81 15.74 14.32
C ILE A 142 -29.53 14.65 13.28
N ALA A 143 -30.43 13.68 13.18
CA ALA A 143 -30.32 12.62 12.20
C ALA A 143 -30.71 13.08 10.80
N ALA A 144 -30.02 12.54 9.80
CA ALA A 144 -30.34 12.73 8.39
C ALA A 144 -31.68 12.09 8.04
N LYS A 145 -32.42 12.73 7.15
CA LYS A 145 -33.66 12.19 6.58
C LYS A 145 -33.41 11.20 5.44
N ASP A 146 -32.39 11.52 4.64
CA ASP A 146 -32.03 10.75 3.45
C ASP A 146 -30.55 10.34 3.49
N THR A 147 -30.31 9.07 3.16
CA THR A 147 -28.96 8.51 3.04
C THR A 147 -28.84 7.72 1.75
N LYS A 148 -27.62 7.69 1.19
CA LYS A 148 -27.27 6.88 0.02
C LYS A 148 -26.27 5.81 0.43
N MET A 149 -26.69 4.58 0.39
CA MET A 149 -25.93 3.42 0.85
C MET A 149 -26.01 2.29 -0.16
N ASN A 150 -24.92 1.52 -0.31
CA ASN A 150 -24.96 0.25 -1.01
C ASN A 150 -25.71 -0.82 -0.19
N ALA A 151 -25.78 -2.05 -0.70
CA ALA A 151 -26.53 -3.13 -0.05
C ALA A 151 -25.93 -3.55 1.30
N ILE A 152 -24.59 -3.58 1.41
CA ILE A 152 -23.86 -3.96 2.63
C ILE A 152 -24.02 -2.89 3.70
N GLU A 153 -23.84 -1.61 3.35
CA GLU A 153 -24.06 -0.47 4.25
C GLU A 153 -25.51 -0.43 4.76
N LYS A 154 -26.48 -0.64 3.87
CA LYS A 154 -27.91 -0.72 4.28
C LYS A 154 -28.18 -1.87 5.24
N SER A 155 -27.57 -3.03 5.01
CA SER A 155 -27.69 -4.18 5.91
C SER A 155 -27.10 -3.89 7.28
N TYR A 156 -25.96 -3.21 7.34
CA TYR A 156 -25.28 -2.89 8.58
C TYR A 156 -25.99 -1.76 9.37
N TYR A 157 -26.23 -0.63 8.71
CA TYR A 157 -26.80 0.55 9.38
C TYR A 157 -28.31 0.46 9.64
N LYS A 158 -29.05 -0.40 8.97
CA LYS A 158 -30.49 -0.67 9.06
C LYS A 158 -31.30 0.39 9.84
N ASP A 159 -31.36 0.26 11.17
CA ASP A 159 -32.12 1.15 12.09
C ASP A 159 -31.20 2.17 12.80
N THR A 160 -29.94 2.28 12.39
CA THR A 160 -28.97 3.20 13.00
C THR A 160 -29.14 4.61 12.43
N PRO A 161 -29.42 5.63 13.23
CA PRO A 161 -29.55 7.00 12.76
C PRO A 161 -28.18 7.55 12.33
N ILE A 162 -28.14 8.25 11.20
CA ILE A 162 -26.94 8.84 10.63
C ILE A 162 -26.94 10.34 10.88
N ILE A 163 -25.82 10.94 11.29
CA ILE A 163 -25.69 12.39 11.51
C ILE A 163 -25.98 13.13 10.20
N ASP A 164 -26.85 14.11 10.25
CA ASP A 164 -27.04 15.04 9.12
C ASP A 164 -25.86 16.01 9.03
N LEU A 165 -24.88 15.68 8.16
CA LEU A 165 -23.71 16.52 7.92
C LEU A 165 -23.96 17.64 6.89
N THR A 166 -25.20 17.89 6.51
CA THR A 166 -25.63 19.12 5.82
C THR A 166 -26.12 20.19 6.81
N ASN A 167 -26.38 19.81 8.06
CA ASN A 167 -26.82 20.71 9.12
C ASN A 167 -25.62 21.41 9.76
N GLU A 168 -25.63 22.75 9.76
CA GLU A 168 -24.51 23.58 10.28
C GLU A 168 -24.17 23.32 11.75
N ALA A 169 -25.17 23.12 12.60
CA ALA A 169 -24.95 22.83 14.02
C ALA A 169 -24.25 21.48 14.21
N ASN A 170 -24.65 20.46 13.46
CA ASN A 170 -23.99 19.16 13.44
C ASN A 170 -22.56 19.28 12.93
N ILE A 171 -22.33 19.96 11.80
CA ILE A 171 -20.99 20.18 11.23
C ILE A 171 -20.07 20.82 12.28
N LYS A 172 -20.51 21.90 12.90
CA LYS A 172 -19.73 22.62 13.94
C LYS A 172 -19.36 21.69 15.10
N ARG A 173 -20.35 20.95 15.62
CA ARG A 173 -20.16 20.03 16.75
C ARG A 173 -19.24 18.88 16.38
N TYR A 174 -19.46 18.28 15.23
CA TYR A 174 -18.66 17.15 14.76
C TYR A 174 -17.20 17.57 14.49
N LYS A 175 -16.98 18.71 13.82
CA LYS A 175 -15.63 19.27 13.62
C LYS A 175 -14.91 19.53 14.94
N GLN A 176 -15.60 20.02 15.98
CA GLN A 176 -15.01 20.22 17.30
C GLN A 176 -14.58 18.89 17.91
N LEU A 177 -15.43 17.85 17.89
CA LEU A 177 -15.08 16.51 18.39
C LEU A 177 -13.87 15.94 17.67
N MET A 178 -13.81 16.06 16.34
CA MET A 178 -12.67 15.58 15.54
C MET A 178 -11.40 16.38 15.81
N THR A 179 -11.52 17.69 16.03
CA THR A 179 -10.38 18.54 16.38
C THR A 179 -9.80 18.14 17.75
N ASP A 180 -10.67 17.94 18.75
CA ASP A 180 -10.25 17.51 20.08
C ASP A 180 -9.61 16.11 20.05
N PHE A 181 -10.18 15.19 19.27
CA PHE A 181 -9.63 13.85 19.06
C PHE A 181 -8.23 13.90 18.42
N VAL A 182 -8.03 14.64 17.33
CA VAL A 182 -6.73 14.80 16.66
C VAL A 182 -5.71 15.44 17.60
N ASN A 183 -6.09 16.51 18.29
CA ASN A 183 -5.20 17.19 19.24
C ASN A 183 -4.74 16.26 20.38
N LYS A 184 -5.60 15.37 20.81
CA LYS A 184 -5.38 14.42 21.91
C LYS A 184 -4.56 13.21 21.49
N THR A 185 -4.76 12.70 20.28
CA THR A 185 -4.21 11.41 19.80
C THR A 185 -3.04 11.56 18.85
N LYS A 186 -2.94 12.70 18.17
CA LYS A 186 -1.89 13.01 17.19
C LYS A 186 -1.92 12.09 15.94
N VAL A 187 -3.11 11.64 15.54
CA VAL A 187 -3.29 10.91 14.27
C VAL A 187 -3.04 11.83 13.08
N ASP A 188 -2.58 11.27 11.97
CA ASP A 188 -2.15 11.99 10.76
C ASP A 188 -3.30 12.26 9.78
N GLY A 189 -4.35 11.45 9.86
CA GLY A 189 -5.49 11.56 8.96
C GLY A 189 -6.79 11.05 9.55
N LEU A 190 -7.87 11.47 8.93
CA LEU A 190 -9.23 11.03 9.19
C LEU A 190 -9.86 10.56 7.89
N SER A 191 -10.59 9.46 7.94
CA SER A 191 -11.39 8.95 6.83
C SER A 191 -12.87 8.90 7.20
N MET A 192 -13.75 8.89 6.22
CA MET A 192 -15.19 8.83 6.44
C MET A 192 -15.88 8.11 5.29
N TYR A 193 -16.75 7.16 5.61
CA TYR A 193 -17.76 6.67 4.66
C TYR A 193 -18.85 7.73 4.51
N VAL A 194 -18.93 8.32 3.32
CA VAL A 194 -19.87 9.41 3.03
C VAL A 194 -21.18 8.83 2.56
N LEU A 195 -22.22 8.93 3.40
CA LEU A 195 -23.53 8.32 3.18
C LEU A 195 -24.61 9.33 2.75
N GLN A 196 -24.23 10.56 2.43
CA GLN A 196 -25.15 11.66 2.08
C GLN A 196 -24.58 12.50 0.94
N ASP A 197 -25.46 13.14 0.19
CA ASP A 197 -25.07 14.11 -0.85
C ASP A 197 -24.60 15.45 -0.29
N ASN A 198 -23.79 16.13 -1.10
CA ASN A 198 -23.34 17.51 -0.87
C ASN A 198 -22.55 17.70 0.43
N ILE A 199 -21.79 16.71 0.83
CA ILE A 199 -20.89 16.81 1.97
C ILE A 199 -19.58 17.47 1.56
N ASP A 200 -19.16 18.47 2.34
CA ASP A 200 -17.84 19.12 2.24
C ASP A 200 -16.98 18.69 3.43
N ILE A 201 -16.07 17.73 3.16
CA ILE A 201 -15.19 17.13 4.19
C ILE A 201 -14.31 18.19 4.87
N SER A 202 -13.92 19.26 4.19
CA SER A 202 -13.10 20.33 4.76
C SER A 202 -13.82 21.13 5.86
N LYS A 203 -15.16 21.13 5.81
CA LYS A 203 -15.98 21.73 6.87
C LYS A 203 -16.18 20.80 8.06
N VAL A 204 -16.05 19.50 7.84
CA VAL A 204 -16.33 18.44 8.83
C VAL A 204 -15.07 18.06 9.59
N PHE A 205 -13.91 18.03 8.95
CA PHE A 205 -12.62 17.66 9.55
C PHE A 205 -11.75 18.89 9.85
N PRO A 206 -10.80 18.80 10.80
CA PRO A 206 -9.80 19.85 11.03
C PRO A 206 -8.87 20.02 9.83
N GLU A 207 -8.19 21.18 9.74
CA GLU A 207 -7.38 21.52 8.55
C GLU A 207 -6.07 20.74 8.47
N ASN A 208 -5.46 20.45 9.59
CA ASN A 208 -4.10 19.92 9.74
C ASN A 208 -4.01 18.39 9.71
N VAL A 209 -4.93 17.70 9.05
CA VAL A 209 -4.94 16.24 8.87
C VAL A 209 -5.23 15.87 7.43
N THR A 210 -4.73 14.73 6.98
CA THR A 210 -5.13 14.13 5.71
C THR A 210 -6.61 13.74 5.77
N LYS A 211 -7.37 14.11 4.74
CA LYS A 211 -8.82 13.91 4.66
C LYS A 211 -9.15 12.88 3.58
N LEU A 212 -9.59 11.71 4.00
CA LEU A 212 -10.03 10.66 3.08
C LEU A 212 -11.57 10.60 3.06
N ALA A 213 -12.12 10.56 1.86
CA ALA A 213 -13.54 10.24 1.64
C ALA A 213 -13.65 8.84 1.04
N ILE A 214 -14.61 8.04 1.53
CA ILE A 214 -14.94 6.73 0.95
C ILE A 214 -16.41 6.76 0.55
N THR A 215 -16.72 6.42 -0.70
CA THR A 215 -18.09 6.42 -1.22
C THR A 215 -18.36 5.12 -1.96
N ASN A 216 -19.33 4.35 -1.49
CA ASN A 216 -19.77 3.12 -2.16
C ASN A 216 -21.07 3.32 -2.97
N SER A 217 -21.61 4.53 -2.97
CA SER A 217 -22.79 4.94 -3.71
C SER A 217 -22.51 6.25 -4.45
N ASP A 218 -23.32 6.59 -5.44
CA ASP A 218 -23.17 7.86 -6.18
C ASP A 218 -23.61 9.04 -5.31
N VAL A 219 -22.64 9.63 -4.60
CA VAL A 219 -22.81 10.80 -3.75
C VAL A 219 -21.89 11.93 -4.19
N LYS A 220 -22.34 13.18 -4.05
CA LYS A 220 -21.53 14.37 -4.28
C LYS A 220 -20.76 14.72 -3.01
N VAL A 221 -19.45 14.68 -3.07
CA VAL A 221 -18.56 15.02 -1.96
C VAL A 221 -17.42 15.93 -2.46
N THR A 222 -17.00 16.86 -1.60
CA THR A 222 -15.91 17.82 -1.84
C THR A 222 -15.04 17.99 -0.61
N GLY A 223 -13.96 18.76 -0.73
CA GLY A 223 -13.12 19.13 0.42
C GLY A 223 -12.23 18.01 0.97
N TYR A 224 -12.04 16.92 0.23
CA TYR A 224 -11.14 15.83 0.54
C TYR A 224 -9.76 16.02 -0.11
N ASP A 225 -8.75 15.39 0.46
CA ASP A 225 -7.44 15.27 -0.18
C ASP A 225 -7.45 14.09 -1.14
N TYR A 226 -8.00 12.94 -0.71
CA TYR A 226 -8.17 11.75 -1.54
C TYR A 226 -9.54 11.12 -1.35
N ILE A 227 -10.00 10.40 -2.38
CA ILE A 227 -11.30 9.74 -2.39
C ILE A 227 -11.21 8.31 -2.95
N GLN A 228 -11.73 7.33 -2.22
CA GLN A 228 -12.05 6.02 -2.75
C GLN A 228 -13.51 6.01 -3.23
N THR A 229 -13.75 5.68 -4.50
CA THR A 229 -15.12 5.55 -5.02
C THR A 229 -15.44 4.09 -5.32
N GLY A 230 -16.68 3.68 -5.06
CA GLY A 230 -17.14 2.33 -5.43
C GLY A 230 -16.96 2.04 -6.92
N LYS A 231 -17.11 3.05 -7.78
CA LYS A 231 -16.90 2.93 -9.22
C LYS A 231 -15.46 2.55 -9.57
N THR A 232 -14.47 3.26 -9.00
CA THR A 232 -13.04 2.97 -9.25
C THR A 232 -12.64 1.64 -8.63
N SER A 233 -13.12 1.34 -7.42
CA SER A 233 -12.87 0.04 -6.77
C SER A 233 -13.42 -1.13 -7.60
N GLU A 234 -14.65 -1.03 -8.09
CA GLU A 234 -15.25 -2.01 -8.99
C GLU A 234 -14.46 -2.16 -10.29
N GLN A 235 -14.05 -1.03 -10.92
CA GLN A 235 -13.24 -1.08 -12.13
C GLN A 235 -11.91 -1.81 -11.89
N ILE A 236 -11.22 -1.54 -10.80
CA ILE A 236 -9.98 -2.23 -10.41
C ILE A 236 -10.25 -3.72 -10.18
N ALA A 237 -11.27 -4.07 -9.40
CA ALA A 237 -11.63 -5.47 -9.14
C ALA A 237 -11.94 -6.23 -10.44
N GLN A 238 -12.70 -5.64 -11.35
CA GLN A 238 -13.02 -6.24 -12.66
C GLN A 238 -11.79 -6.42 -13.55
N SER A 239 -10.80 -5.52 -13.48
CA SER A 239 -9.57 -5.61 -14.27
C SER A 239 -8.66 -6.77 -13.83
N PHE A 240 -8.73 -7.17 -12.55
CA PHE A 240 -7.82 -8.17 -11.98
C PHE A 240 -8.49 -9.47 -11.50
N LYS A 241 -9.81 -9.59 -11.59
CA LYS A 241 -10.52 -10.81 -11.19
C LYS A 241 -10.17 -12.03 -12.05
N ASN A 242 -9.81 -11.80 -13.31
CA ASN A 242 -9.47 -12.82 -14.30
C ASN A 242 -8.36 -12.31 -15.22
N VAL A 243 -7.73 -13.20 -15.98
CA VAL A 243 -6.76 -12.86 -17.02
C VAL A 243 -7.44 -12.20 -18.24
N ASP A 244 -6.64 -11.63 -19.14
CA ASP A 244 -7.08 -11.03 -20.40
C ASP A 244 -8.12 -9.91 -20.23
N GLN A 245 -8.13 -9.18 -19.10
CA GLN A 245 -8.99 -8.05 -18.85
C GLN A 245 -8.31 -6.73 -19.24
N ASN A 246 -9.10 -5.67 -19.47
CA ASN A 246 -8.55 -4.34 -19.73
C ASN A 246 -8.00 -3.74 -18.43
N ILE A 247 -6.75 -3.27 -18.48
CA ILE A 247 -6.12 -2.53 -17.37
C ILE A 247 -6.30 -1.03 -17.60
N PRO A 248 -6.74 -0.24 -16.62
CA PRO A 248 -6.88 1.21 -16.78
C PRO A 248 -5.54 1.90 -17.07
N GLU A 249 -5.54 2.89 -17.96
CA GLU A 249 -4.33 3.65 -18.32
C GLU A 249 -4.00 4.75 -17.32
N ALA A 250 -5.01 5.31 -16.68
CA ALA A 250 -4.84 6.43 -15.77
C ALA A 250 -5.98 6.53 -14.76
N TYR A 251 -5.68 7.12 -13.63
CA TYR A 251 -6.63 7.47 -12.58
C TYR A 251 -6.56 8.98 -12.28
N ASN A 252 -7.62 9.51 -11.68
CA ASN A 252 -7.59 10.88 -11.18
C ASN A 252 -6.53 11.02 -10.07
N LYS A 253 -5.83 12.15 -10.02
CA LYS A 253 -4.76 12.38 -9.02
C LYS A 253 -5.21 12.30 -7.56
N LYS A 254 -6.50 12.54 -7.30
CA LYS A 254 -7.08 12.48 -5.96
C LYS A 254 -7.75 11.14 -5.63
N GLU A 255 -7.71 10.17 -6.53
CA GLU A 255 -8.25 8.85 -6.23
C GLU A 255 -7.35 8.09 -5.26
N LEU A 256 -7.96 7.45 -4.28
CA LEU A 256 -7.38 6.39 -3.44
C LEU A 256 -7.74 5.06 -4.10
N LEU A 257 -6.73 4.35 -4.58
CA LEU A 257 -6.92 3.10 -5.33
C LEU A 257 -7.01 1.91 -4.39
N ALA A 258 -8.12 1.19 -4.46
CA ALA A 258 -8.36 -0.03 -3.71
C ALA A 258 -9.38 -0.89 -4.46
N ALA A 259 -9.27 -2.21 -4.38
CA ALA A 259 -10.23 -3.11 -5.00
C ALA A 259 -11.46 -3.39 -4.12
N ASP A 260 -11.33 -3.25 -2.81
CA ASP A 260 -12.40 -3.42 -1.82
C ASP A 260 -12.24 -2.47 -0.61
N ASN A 261 -13.21 -2.49 0.30
CA ASN A 261 -13.17 -1.84 1.60
C ASN A 261 -14.10 -2.57 2.58
N PHE A 262 -14.29 -2.07 3.81
CA PHE A 262 -15.10 -2.74 4.83
C PHE A 262 -16.59 -2.92 4.46
N PHE A 263 -17.10 -2.16 3.51
CA PHE A 263 -18.51 -2.22 3.11
C PHE A 263 -18.71 -2.64 1.66
N THR A 264 -17.76 -3.40 1.10
CA THR A 264 -17.89 -4.02 -0.22
C THR A 264 -17.61 -5.52 -0.15
N PRO A 265 -17.99 -6.32 -1.16
CA PRO A 265 -17.46 -7.67 -1.32
C PRO A 265 -15.93 -7.65 -1.34
N ARG A 266 -15.31 -8.72 -0.87
CA ARG A 266 -13.85 -8.89 -0.95
C ARG A 266 -13.43 -9.09 -2.42
N PHE A 267 -12.27 -8.55 -2.80
CA PHE A 267 -11.71 -8.75 -4.14
C PHE A 267 -11.61 -10.23 -4.51
N THR A 268 -11.23 -11.06 -3.57
CA THR A 268 -11.11 -12.52 -3.73
C THR A 268 -12.38 -13.19 -4.18
N SER A 269 -13.57 -12.68 -3.79
CA SER A 269 -14.85 -13.25 -4.22
C SER A 269 -15.07 -13.12 -5.74
N TYR A 270 -14.61 -12.02 -6.33
CA TYR A 270 -14.66 -11.85 -7.79
C TYR A 270 -13.73 -12.84 -8.51
N ALA A 271 -12.52 -13.08 -7.98
CA ALA A 271 -11.59 -14.05 -8.54
C ALA A 271 -12.12 -15.49 -8.44
N VAL A 272 -12.67 -15.85 -7.29
CA VAL A 272 -13.29 -17.19 -7.07
C VAL A 272 -14.47 -17.42 -8.00
N ALA A 273 -15.32 -16.41 -8.22
CA ALA A 273 -16.45 -16.49 -9.15
C ALA A 273 -16.01 -16.79 -10.61
N GLU A 274 -14.80 -16.38 -10.99
CA GLU A 274 -14.18 -16.65 -12.29
C GLU A 274 -13.34 -17.95 -12.30
N ASN A 275 -13.38 -18.76 -11.23
CA ASN A 275 -12.56 -19.96 -11.04
C ASN A 275 -11.03 -19.68 -11.10
N MET A 276 -10.60 -18.48 -10.70
CA MET A 276 -9.20 -18.09 -10.64
C MET A 276 -8.62 -18.34 -9.25
N PHE A 277 -7.31 -18.60 -9.18
CA PHE A 277 -6.61 -18.75 -7.90
C PHE A 277 -6.39 -17.39 -7.23
N PRO A 278 -7.01 -17.11 -6.06
CA PRO A 278 -7.00 -15.78 -5.46
C PRO A 278 -5.59 -15.23 -5.18
N GLY A 279 -4.65 -16.05 -4.72
CA GLY A 279 -3.28 -15.62 -4.42
C GLY A 279 -2.59 -15.00 -5.63
N THR A 280 -2.70 -15.61 -6.81
CA THR A 280 -2.13 -15.05 -8.05
C THR A 280 -2.83 -13.75 -8.45
N ARG A 281 -4.17 -13.69 -8.33
CA ARG A 281 -4.93 -12.46 -8.64
C ARG A 281 -4.55 -11.30 -7.73
N ILE A 282 -4.34 -11.56 -6.44
CA ILE A 282 -3.88 -10.56 -5.49
C ILE A 282 -2.47 -10.07 -5.84
N LYS A 283 -1.54 -10.96 -6.21
CA LYS A 283 -0.19 -10.56 -6.64
C LYS A 283 -0.23 -9.65 -7.86
N GLN A 284 -1.04 -9.98 -8.88
CA GLN A 284 -1.21 -9.12 -10.06
C GLN A 284 -1.81 -7.75 -9.67
N LEU A 285 -2.88 -7.75 -8.90
CA LEU A 285 -3.53 -6.54 -8.41
C LEU A 285 -2.54 -5.66 -7.63
N MET A 286 -1.87 -6.21 -6.62
CA MET A 286 -1.01 -5.42 -5.74
C MET A 286 0.29 -4.99 -6.42
N GLY A 287 0.87 -5.82 -7.29
CA GLY A 287 1.99 -5.43 -8.13
C GLY A 287 1.67 -4.23 -9.01
N TYR A 288 0.47 -4.20 -9.59
CA TYR A 288 0.00 -3.06 -10.36
C TYR A 288 -0.30 -1.83 -9.50
N LEU A 289 -0.98 -1.99 -8.36
CA LEU A 289 -1.31 -0.85 -7.48
C LEU A 289 -0.07 -0.20 -6.90
N PHE A 290 0.95 -0.96 -6.53
CA PHE A 290 2.16 -0.43 -5.89
C PHE A 290 3.04 0.41 -6.83
N VAL A 291 2.84 0.38 -8.13
CA VAL A 291 3.55 1.26 -9.09
C VAL A 291 2.76 2.51 -9.47
N GLN A 292 1.52 2.65 -8.97
CA GLN A 292 0.73 3.86 -9.20
C GLN A 292 1.22 5.01 -8.31
N LYS A 293 1.07 6.24 -8.82
CA LYS A 293 1.39 7.48 -8.08
C LYS A 293 0.30 7.92 -7.11
N GLN A 294 -0.90 7.39 -7.27
CA GLN A 294 -2.01 7.64 -6.38
C GLN A 294 -1.80 6.87 -5.07
N PRO A 295 -2.39 7.35 -3.96
CA PRO A 295 -2.50 6.53 -2.76
C PRO A 295 -3.18 5.21 -3.04
N VAL A 296 -2.71 4.15 -2.41
CA VAL A 296 -3.29 2.81 -2.54
C VAL A 296 -3.70 2.27 -1.18
N SER A 297 -4.77 1.49 -1.13
CA SER A 297 -5.22 0.81 0.08
C SER A 297 -5.45 -0.66 -0.15
N MET A 298 -5.02 -1.47 0.82
CA MET A 298 -5.32 -2.90 0.92
C MET A 298 -6.06 -3.16 2.22
N THR A 299 -7.20 -3.84 2.16
CA THR A 299 -7.94 -4.25 3.34
C THR A 299 -7.28 -5.48 3.97
N TYR A 300 -7.16 -5.50 5.31
CA TYR A 300 -6.60 -6.64 6.06
C TYR A 300 -7.21 -7.97 5.59
N GLY A 301 -6.43 -9.02 5.62
CA GLY A 301 -6.85 -10.35 5.19
C GLY A 301 -6.76 -10.58 3.68
N THR A 302 -6.57 -9.53 2.85
CA THR A 302 -6.30 -9.71 1.42
C THR A 302 -5.02 -10.51 1.21
N GLU A 303 -3.99 -10.29 2.03
CA GLU A 303 -2.69 -10.98 1.97
C GLU A 303 -2.78 -12.48 2.27
N ILE A 304 -3.88 -12.93 2.87
CA ILE A 304 -4.16 -14.35 3.12
C ILE A 304 -5.34 -14.85 2.28
N ALA A 305 -5.73 -14.11 1.27
CA ALA A 305 -6.85 -14.40 0.38
C ALA A 305 -8.20 -14.58 1.09
N MET A 306 -8.44 -13.81 2.16
CA MET A 306 -9.72 -13.78 2.86
C MET A 306 -10.85 -13.50 1.89
N ASN A 307 -11.91 -14.30 1.94
CA ASN A 307 -13.03 -14.24 1.00
C ASN A 307 -14.33 -13.85 1.70
N GLY A 308 -15.30 -13.33 0.95
CA GLY A 308 -16.64 -13.01 1.41
C GLY A 308 -17.34 -12.01 0.50
N GLU A 309 -18.67 -12.15 0.39
CA GLU A 309 -19.50 -11.27 -0.46
C GLU A 309 -20.41 -10.34 0.36
N LYS A 310 -20.70 -10.69 1.60
CA LYS A 310 -21.59 -9.95 2.50
C LYS A 310 -21.15 -10.12 3.95
N LEU A 311 -21.69 -9.27 4.82
CA LEU A 311 -21.48 -9.40 6.26
C LEU A 311 -22.13 -10.67 6.82
N PRO A 312 -21.47 -11.35 7.78
CA PRO A 312 -20.16 -11.07 8.34
C PRO A 312 -18.99 -11.71 7.57
N ASP A 313 -19.25 -12.47 6.50
CA ASP A 313 -18.25 -13.31 5.81
C ASP A 313 -17.08 -12.49 5.24
N THR A 314 -17.31 -11.20 4.89
CA THR A 314 -16.27 -10.28 4.44
C THR A 314 -15.25 -9.93 5.53
N HIS A 315 -15.57 -10.23 6.82
CA HIS A 315 -14.78 -9.81 7.99
C HIS A 315 -14.45 -11.00 8.90
N GLN A 316 -13.72 -11.96 8.39
CA GLN A 316 -13.23 -13.07 9.20
C GLN A 316 -12.07 -12.61 10.10
N LEU A 317 -11.78 -13.38 11.16
CA LEU A 317 -10.61 -13.17 11.99
C LEU A 317 -9.34 -13.44 11.17
N LEU A 318 -8.35 -12.54 11.24
CA LEU A 318 -7.08 -12.72 10.53
C LEU A 318 -6.25 -13.85 11.16
N ASP A 319 -5.96 -14.88 10.39
CA ASP A 319 -5.07 -15.97 10.80
C ASP A 319 -3.65 -15.78 10.24
N PHE A 320 -2.73 -15.37 11.08
CA PHE A 320 -1.31 -15.16 10.72
C PHE A 320 -0.52 -16.46 10.46
N ARG A 321 -1.14 -17.64 10.61
CA ARG A 321 -0.52 -18.96 10.38
C ARG A 321 -0.77 -19.51 8.98
N THR A 322 -1.58 -18.83 8.17
CA THR A 322 -1.89 -19.22 6.80
C THR A 322 -0.69 -19.09 5.87
N ASP A 323 -0.87 -19.53 4.62
CA ASP A 323 0.13 -19.43 3.56
C ASP A 323 0.60 -17.98 3.38
N LYS A 324 1.91 -17.81 3.21
CA LYS A 324 2.56 -16.50 3.13
C LYS A 324 2.95 -16.10 1.70
N GLU A 325 2.53 -16.81 0.69
CA GLU A 325 2.94 -16.57 -0.71
C GLU A 325 2.71 -15.12 -1.13
N VAL A 326 1.55 -14.54 -0.78
CA VAL A 326 1.24 -13.14 -1.08
C VAL A 326 2.07 -12.20 -0.20
N VAL A 327 2.21 -12.50 1.08
CA VAL A 327 3.03 -11.70 2.02
C VAL A 327 4.46 -11.62 1.54
N GLU A 328 5.09 -12.75 1.19
CA GLU A 328 6.46 -12.81 0.69
C GLU A 328 6.62 -12.04 -0.63
N TYR A 329 5.64 -12.12 -1.53
CA TYR A 329 5.63 -11.32 -2.76
C TYR A 329 5.57 -9.82 -2.46
N LEU A 330 4.72 -9.38 -1.53
CA LEU A 330 4.63 -7.98 -1.13
C LEU A 330 5.92 -7.49 -0.48
N GLU A 331 6.54 -8.29 0.40
CA GLU A 331 7.82 -7.97 1.03
C GLU A 331 8.92 -7.79 -0.02
N GLN A 332 9.08 -8.74 -0.94
CA GLN A 332 10.09 -8.67 -2.02
C GLN A 332 9.87 -7.47 -2.94
N THR A 333 8.63 -7.23 -3.37
CA THR A 333 8.29 -6.11 -4.23
C THR A 333 8.56 -4.78 -3.52
N SER A 334 8.20 -4.68 -2.24
CA SER A 334 8.44 -3.51 -1.42
C SER A 334 9.93 -3.20 -1.24
N GLU A 335 10.77 -4.20 -1.01
CA GLU A 335 12.23 -4.01 -0.91
C GLU A 335 12.80 -3.43 -2.20
N VAL A 336 12.37 -3.92 -3.37
CA VAL A 336 12.79 -3.40 -4.67
C VAL A 336 12.34 -1.95 -4.85
N TYR A 337 11.07 -1.64 -4.58
CA TYR A 337 10.54 -0.29 -4.75
C TYR A 337 11.14 0.70 -3.75
N HIS A 338 11.41 0.29 -2.53
CA HIS A 338 12.13 1.14 -1.57
C HIS A 338 13.56 1.44 -2.03
N LYS A 339 14.26 0.45 -2.57
CA LYS A 339 15.62 0.63 -3.12
C LYS A 339 15.67 1.56 -4.32
N TYR A 340 14.62 1.58 -5.14
CA TYR A 340 14.52 2.36 -6.38
C TYR A 340 13.40 3.40 -6.32
N LYS A 341 13.18 3.98 -5.14
CA LYS A 341 12.10 4.95 -4.89
C LYS A 341 12.14 6.17 -5.82
N GLU A 342 13.30 6.52 -6.38
CA GLU A 342 13.45 7.59 -7.37
C GLU A 342 12.58 7.39 -8.62
N MET A 343 12.11 6.18 -8.91
CA MET A 343 11.18 5.96 -10.01
C MET A 343 9.88 6.75 -9.87
N PHE A 344 9.47 7.04 -8.63
CA PHE A 344 8.25 7.77 -8.33
C PHE A 344 8.43 9.30 -8.43
N ASP A 345 9.66 9.81 -8.34
CA ASP A 345 9.97 11.25 -8.43
C ASP A 345 9.86 11.77 -9.88
N GLY A 346 10.02 10.88 -10.89
CA GLY A 346 9.98 11.20 -12.31
C GLY A 346 8.56 11.34 -12.88
N THR A 347 8.46 11.40 -14.19
CA THR A 347 7.18 11.29 -14.89
C THR A 347 6.89 9.85 -15.30
N SER A 348 5.63 9.47 -15.40
CA SER A 348 5.24 8.13 -15.87
C SER A 348 4.25 8.22 -17.02
N LYS A 349 4.37 7.27 -17.96
CA LYS A 349 3.44 7.12 -19.09
C LYS A 349 3.24 5.66 -19.44
N VAL A 350 2.03 5.31 -19.81
CA VAL A 350 1.74 3.99 -20.41
C VAL A 350 2.28 4.01 -21.85
N ILE A 351 3.18 3.07 -22.18
CA ILE A 351 3.80 2.94 -23.51
C ILE A 351 3.26 1.74 -24.30
N TYR A 352 2.57 0.83 -23.63
CA TYR A 352 1.88 -0.31 -24.21
C TYR A 352 0.69 -0.67 -23.34
N ASN A 353 -0.47 -0.92 -23.94
CA ASN A 353 -1.68 -1.35 -23.24
C ASN A 353 -2.56 -2.18 -24.18
N GLU A 354 -2.56 -3.46 -24.00
CA GLU A 354 -3.47 -4.41 -24.65
C GLU A 354 -4.10 -5.30 -23.59
N LYS A 355 -5.13 -6.08 -23.92
CA LYS A 355 -5.86 -6.89 -22.96
C LYS A 355 -4.95 -7.67 -22.00
N GLY A 356 -4.95 -7.28 -20.74
CA GLY A 356 -4.20 -7.94 -19.67
C GLY A 356 -2.70 -7.66 -19.67
N GLU A 357 -2.15 -6.91 -20.64
CA GLU A 357 -0.74 -6.55 -20.64
C GLU A 357 -0.54 -5.04 -20.72
N GLN A 358 0.26 -4.50 -19.79
CA GLN A 358 0.54 -3.07 -19.76
C GLN A 358 2.01 -2.82 -19.41
N LEU A 359 2.62 -1.86 -20.12
CA LEU A 359 3.94 -1.34 -19.81
C LEU A 359 3.86 0.12 -19.41
N ILE A 360 4.41 0.45 -18.26
CA ILE A 360 4.52 1.81 -17.73
C ILE A 360 5.99 2.21 -17.75
N TYR A 361 6.33 3.26 -18.48
CA TYR A 361 7.66 3.85 -18.50
C TYR A 361 7.75 4.98 -17.48
N PHE A 362 8.80 4.96 -16.68
CA PHE A 362 9.15 5.99 -15.71
C PHE A 362 10.42 6.70 -16.17
N ASP A 363 10.28 8.00 -16.44
CA ASP A 363 11.36 8.89 -16.86
C ASP A 363 11.87 9.62 -15.63
N THR A 364 13.13 9.37 -15.26
CA THR A 364 13.75 9.92 -14.05
C THR A 364 15.10 10.53 -14.36
N ASP A 365 15.61 11.37 -13.45
CA ASP A 365 16.89 12.06 -13.61
C ASP A 365 18.12 11.13 -13.65
N LYS A 366 18.01 9.92 -13.10
CA LYS A 366 19.16 9.01 -12.92
C LYS A 366 19.07 7.74 -13.76
N VAL A 367 18.00 7.00 -13.57
CA VAL A 367 17.80 5.70 -14.19
C VAL A 367 16.32 5.54 -14.52
N ASP A 368 16.00 5.38 -15.78
CA ASP A 368 14.63 5.13 -16.20
C ASP A 368 14.21 3.70 -15.90
N PHE A 369 12.90 3.50 -15.73
CA PHE A 369 12.35 2.19 -15.43
C PHE A 369 11.19 1.85 -16.37
N ILE A 370 10.96 0.55 -16.55
CA ILE A 370 9.75 0.01 -17.18
C ILE A 370 9.14 -1.00 -16.22
N TYR A 371 7.91 -0.73 -15.80
CA TYR A 371 7.10 -1.76 -15.17
C TYR A 371 6.30 -2.49 -16.24
N ASN A 372 6.41 -3.80 -16.27
CA ASN A 372 5.65 -4.68 -17.14
C ASN A 372 4.77 -5.60 -16.31
N ILE A 373 3.49 -5.62 -16.63
CA ILE A 373 2.52 -6.59 -16.11
C ILE A 373 1.96 -7.39 -17.29
N ASN A 374 2.10 -8.71 -17.23
CA ASN A 374 1.43 -9.65 -18.12
C ASN A 374 0.35 -10.42 -17.34
N ASP A 375 -0.83 -9.86 -17.27
CA ASP A 375 -2.02 -10.47 -16.69
C ASP A 375 -2.87 -11.18 -17.76
N THR A 376 -2.19 -11.89 -18.68
CA THR A 376 -2.84 -12.65 -19.74
C THR A 376 -2.79 -14.16 -19.51
N SER A 377 -3.59 -14.90 -20.25
CA SER A 377 -3.65 -16.37 -20.21
C SER A 377 -2.42 -17.09 -20.81
N LYS A 378 -1.44 -16.34 -21.37
CA LYS A 378 -0.26 -16.87 -22.07
C LYS A 378 0.98 -16.02 -21.85
N SER A 379 2.15 -16.59 -22.12
CA SER A 379 3.37 -15.78 -22.24
C SER A 379 3.30 -14.85 -23.44
N THR A 380 3.81 -13.64 -23.29
CA THR A 380 3.79 -12.60 -24.31
C THR A 380 5.20 -12.20 -24.73
N ASN A 381 5.32 -11.49 -25.84
CA ASN A 381 6.56 -10.89 -26.31
C ASN A 381 6.27 -9.50 -26.85
N VAL A 382 6.39 -8.48 -25.99
CA VAL A 382 6.25 -7.08 -26.41
C VAL A 382 7.55 -6.60 -27.03
N LYS A 383 7.45 -5.99 -28.21
CA LYS A 383 8.60 -5.46 -28.96
C LYS A 383 8.64 -3.96 -28.82
N LEU A 384 9.61 -3.45 -28.09
CA LEU A 384 9.90 -2.02 -27.99
C LEU A 384 11.05 -1.64 -28.94
N THR A 385 11.02 -0.39 -29.40
CA THR A 385 12.02 0.19 -30.30
C THR A 385 12.66 1.43 -29.67
N ASP A 386 13.64 2.04 -30.33
CA ASP A 386 14.26 3.31 -29.95
C ASP A 386 13.28 4.51 -29.94
N LYS A 387 12.08 4.35 -30.50
CA LYS A 387 10.99 5.32 -30.37
C LYS A 387 10.27 5.26 -29.02
N ASP A 388 10.29 4.08 -28.42
CA ASP A 388 9.59 3.80 -27.17
C ASP A 388 10.50 4.07 -25.96
N ILE A 389 11.77 3.66 -26.06
CA ILE A 389 12.79 3.79 -25.01
C ILE A 389 14.19 4.02 -25.60
N PRO A 390 15.16 4.61 -24.86
CA PRO A 390 16.51 4.83 -25.35
C PRO A 390 17.21 3.55 -25.84
N GLY A 391 17.61 3.52 -27.12
CA GLY A 391 18.15 2.32 -27.79
C GLY A 391 19.59 1.95 -27.43
N ASP A 392 20.31 2.78 -26.67
CA ASP A 392 21.68 2.56 -26.19
C ASP A 392 21.75 1.85 -24.83
N LYS A 393 20.62 1.47 -24.26
CA LYS A 393 20.49 0.85 -22.92
C LYS A 393 20.22 -0.66 -23.04
N MET A 394 20.33 -1.34 -21.91
CA MET A 394 19.80 -2.68 -21.70
C MET A 394 18.77 -2.64 -20.57
N LEU A 395 17.81 -3.57 -20.59
CA LEU A 395 16.86 -3.74 -19.51
C LEU A 395 17.39 -4.78 -18.52
N SER A 396 17.43 -4.39 -17.24
CA SER A 396 17.82 -5.30 -16.15
C SER A 396 16.62 -5.48 -15.22
N GLY A 397 16.05 -6.68 -15.19
CA GLY A 397 14.97 -7.07 -14.30
C GLY A 397 15.39 -6.98 -12.84
N LEU A 398 14.51 -6.48 -12.00
CA LEU A 398 14.75 -6.21 -10.58
C LEU A 398 13.96 -7.16 -9.66
N LEU A 399 12.85 -7.74 -10.15
CA LEU A 399 12.02 -8.70 -9.42
C LEU A 399 12.44 -10.13 -9.75
N ILE A 400 12.50 -10.49 -11.03
CA ILE A 400 12.86 -11.83 -11.52
C ILE A 400 14.36 -11.90 -11.86
N GLY A 401 14.94 -10.79 -12.35
CA GLY A 401 16.38 -10.66 -12.56
C GLY A 401 16.87 -10.99 -13.95
N ASP A 402 16.02 -11.08 -14.95
CA ASP A 402 16.39 -11.29 -16.34
C ASP A 402 17.09 -10.05 -16.96
N ARG A 403 17.72 -10.24 -18.11
CA ARG A 403 18.44 -9.18 -18.83
C ARG A 403 18.09 -9.19 -20.30
N ILE A 404 17.63 -8.04 -20.79
CA ILE A 404 17.22 -7.90 -22.18
C ILE A 404 18.15 -6.90 -22.88
N HIS A 405 18.81 -7.36 -23.93
CA HIS A 405 19.67 -6.56 -24.78
C HIS A 405 18.95 -6.17 -26.07
N VAL A 406 19.29 -4.99 -26.59
CA VAL A 406 18.85 -4.59 -27.95
C VAL A 406 19.39 -5.59 -28.96
N LYS A 407 18.51 -6.09 -29.81
CA LYS A 407 18.85 -6.90 -30.98
C LYS A 407 18.12 -6.34 -32.21
N ASP A 408 18.87 -5.99 -33.24
CA ASP A 408 18.34 -5.40 -34.48
C ASP A 408 17.47 -4.17 -34.23
N GLY A 409 17.89 -3.28 -33.28
CA GLY A 409 17.18 -2.07 -32.89
C GLY A 409 15.88 -2.30 -32.11
N LYS A 410 15.68 -3.50 -31.53
CA LYS A 410 14.49 -3.87 -30.79
C LYS A 410 14.83 -4.52 -29.45
N PHE A 411 14.02 -4.23 -28.45
CA PHE A 411 13.94 -4.98 -27.20
C PHE A 411 12.77 -5.97 -27.30
N ASN A 412 13.01 -7.24 -26.99
CA ASN A 412 11.98 -8.27 -26.92
C ASN A 412 11.72 -8.58 -25.45
N LEU A 413 10.63 -8.05 -24.89
CA LEU A 413 10.22 -8.31 -23.51
C LEU A 413 9.34 -9.57 -23.53
N ILE A 414 9.93 -10.68 -23.11
CA ILE A 414 9.21 -11.95 -22.97
C ILE A 414 8.83 -12.10 -21.51
N THR A 415 7.54 -12.10 -21.23
CA THR A 415 7.00 -12.22 -19.86
C THR A 415 6.06 -13.42 -19.81
N ASN A 416 6.19 -14.24 -18.77
CA ASN A 416 5.28 -15.37 -18.61
C ASN A 416 3.88 -14.88 -18.25
N ARG A 417 2.90 -15.75 -18.44
CA ARG A 417 1.52 -15.47 -18.01
C ARG A 417 1.47 -15.14 -16.52
N GLU A 418 0.65 -14.19 -16.16
CA GLU A 418 0.39 -13.81 -14.76
C GLU A 418 1.70 -13.43 -14.01
N GLU A 419 2.57 -12.68 -14.66
CA GLU A 419 3.88 -12.29 -14.15
C GLU A 419 4.07 -10.78 -14.25
N THR A 420 4.79 -10.22 -13.28
CA THR A 420 5.17 -8.79 -13.24
C THR A 420 6.67 -8.65 -13.16
N GLU A 421 7.24 -7.66 -13.86
CA GLU A 421 8.67 -7.33 -13.77
C GLU A 421 8.88 -5.81 -13.77
N LEU A 422 9.85 -5.36 -12.99
CA LEU A 422 10.34 -3.99 -13.03
C LEU A 422 11.75 -4.00 -13.64
N TYR A 423 11.91 -3.35 -14.78
CA TYR A 423 13.20 -3.21 -15.46
C TYR A 423 13.83 -1.84 -15.18
N ALA A 424 15.12 -1.82 -14.84
CA ALA A 424 15.94 -0.62 -14.90
C ALA A 424 16.65 -0.52 -16.25
N LEU A 425 16.64 0.66 -16.87
CA LEU A 425 17.37 0.96 -18.09
C LEU A 425 18.80 1.36 -17.73
N ILE A 426 19.74 0.43 -17.92
CA ILE A 426 21.16 0.63 -17.56
C ILE A 426 22.06 0.57 -18.80
N PRO A 427 23.26 1.19 -18.77
CA PRO A 427 24.23 1.00 -19.82
C PRO A 427 24.59 -0.49 -20.02
N PRO A 428 24.78 -0.96 -21.26
CA PRO A 428 25.23 -2.34 -21.50
C PRO A 428 26.54 -2.58 -20.75
N ARG A 429 26.62 -3.65 -20.00
CA ARG A 429 27.86 -4.03 -19.32
C ARG A 429 28.85 -4.55 -20.35
N GLY A 430 29.97 -3.83 -20.56
CA GLY A 430 31.13 -4.34 -21.26
C GLY A 430 31.79 -5.51 -20.53
N LEU A 431 32.68 -6.20 -21.21
CA LEU A 431 33.51 -7.23 -20.58
C LEU A 431 34.25 -6.64 -19.37
N ASN A 432 34.00 -7.19 -18.18
CA ASN A 432 34.73 -6.77 -16.99
C ASN A 432 36.19 -7.25 -17.12
N LEU A 433 37.06 -6.30 -17.54
CA LEU A 433 38.49 -6.58 -17.78
C LEU A 433 39.16 -7.21 -16.55
N GLY A 434 38.69 -6.86 -15.34
CA GLY A 434 39.19 -7.43 -14.09
C GLY A 434 38.98 -8.93 -13.98
N TYR A 435 37.81 -9.45 -14.37
CA TYR A 435 37.58 -10.91 -14.39
C TYR A 435 38.39 -11.61 -15.52
N VAL A 436 38.54 -10.95 -16.67
CA VAL A 436 39.36 -11.50 -17.77
C VAL A 436 40.81 -11.61 -17.32
N ILE A 437 41.35 -10.55 -16.69
CA ILE A 437 42.74 -10.52 -16.17
C ILE A 437 42.89 -11.55 -15.03
N ALA A 438 41.95 -11.63 -14.09
CA ALA A 438 42.00 -12.62 -13.02
C ALA A 438 41.99 -14.07 -13.56
N SER A 439 41.15 -14.36 -14.55
CA SER A 439 41.10 -15.67 -15.21
C SER A 439 42.40 -16.00 -15.93
N LEU A 440 42.97 -15.06 -16.67
CA LEU A 440 44.26 -15.22 -17.31
C LEU A 440 45.40 -15.46 -16.31
N LEU A 441 45.44 -14.69 -15.23
CA LEU A 441 46.39 -14.84 -14.11
C LEU A 441 46.28 -16.24 -13.48
N THR A 442 45.07 -16.72 -13.25
CA THR A 442 44.83 -18.07 -12.71
C THR A 442 45.37 -19.16 -13.65
N ILE A 443 45.12 -19.02 -14.94
CA ILE A 443 45.64 -19.97 -15.96
C ILE A 443 47.18 -19.96 -15.99
N VAL A 444 47.79 -18.76 -15.95
CA VAL A 444 49.25 -18.59 -15.95
C VAL A 444 49.88 -19.22 -14.70
N LEU A 445 49.33 -18.93 -13.50
CA LEU A 445 49.80 -19.49 -12.23
C LEU A 445 49.66 -21.01 -12.19
N PHE A 446 48.54 -21.55 -12.68
CA PHE A 446 48.30 -22.98 -12.75
C PHE A 446 49.29 -23.68 -13.72
N THR A 447 49.52 -23.06 -14.88
CA THR A 447 50.51 -23.55 -15.85
C THR A 447 51.94 -23.54 -15.29
N ALA A 448 52.33 -22.43 -14.61
CA ALA A 448 53.62 -22.33 -13.96
C ALA A 448 53.81 -23.39 -12.86
N PHE A 449 52.75 -23.65 -12.07
CA PHE A 449 52.72 -24.73 -11.08
C PHE A 449 52.96 -26.11 -11.71
N ILE A 450 52.26 -26.45 -12.81
CA ILE A 450 52.40 -27.72 -13.50
C ILE A 450 53.83 -27.89 -14.02
N ILE A 451 54.39 -26.83 -14.65
CA ILE A 451 55.77 -26.83 -15.18
C ILE A 451 56.77 -27.01 -14.03
N GLY A 452 56.58 -26.32 -12.91
CA GLY A 452 57.41 -26.46 -11.71
C GLY A 452 57.37 -27.86 -11.12
N ALA A 453 56.17 -28.45 -10.99
CA ALA A 453 55.99 -29.82 -10.52
C ALA A 453 56.66 -30.85 -11.45
N ALA A 454 56.50 -30.68 -12.75
CA ALA A 454 57.13 -31.54 -13.76
C ALA A 454 58.68 -31.46 -13.76
N ARG A 455 59.22 -30.25 -13.54
CA ARG A 455 60.68 -30.06 -13.40
C ARG A 455 61.22 -30.67 -12.11
N ASN A 456 60.54 -30.54 -11.00
CA ASN A 456 60.93 -31.17 -9.73
C ASN A 456 60.88 -32.71 -9.81
N ARG A 457 59.88 -33.28 -10.45
CA ARG A 457 59.79 -34.73 -10.67
C ARG A 457 60.97 -35.27 -11.50
N LYS A 458 61.44 -34.54 -12.52
CA LYS A 458 62.62 -34.89 -13.28
C LYS A 458 63.93 -34.79 -12.51
N LYS A 459 64.00 -33.93 -11.47
CA LYS A 459 65.19 -33.83 -10.60
C LYS A 459 65.30 -34.97 -9.57
N HIS A 460 64.18 -35.58 -9.17
CA HIS A 460 64.16 -36.73 -8.26
C HIS A 460 64.33 -38.08 -8.95
N LEU A 461 64.32 -38.11 -10.28
CA LEU A 461 64.52 -39.30 -11.10
C LEU A 461 65.95 -39.41 -11.73
N ARG A 462 66.83 -38.44 -11.39
CA ARG A 462 68.27 -38.48 -11.64
C ARG A 462 68.99 -38.60 -10.30
#